data_b19416951aaa8c48172a43556595da74
#
_entry.id   b19416951aaa8c48172a43556595da74
#
_cell.length_a   1.000
_cell.length_b   1.000
_cell.length_c   1.000
_cell.angle_alpha   90.00
_cell.angle_beta   90.00
_cell.angle_gamma   90.00
#
_symmetry.space_group_name_H-M   'P 1'
#
loop_
_entity.id
_entity.type
_entity.pdbx_description
1 polymer ?
#
loop_
_entity_poly.entity_id
_entity_poly.type
_entity_poly.pdbx_seq_one_letter_code
_entity_poly.pdbx_strand_id
1 'polypeptide(L)'
;MKENHKITKYPSRNTQTETYQDGDTSVTKHFYDAKDAYVKEFISIKDGIKKIKHINTQGVASKLEHFVDDKRQGQETKYFVSKADGTIKSTKIYDAGKLHGANITYNEKGEIIKHEVFALGKRVLKYLRKNSDNNEITNVQILDSDNVVNLPKVEYEKLQKSIENSPDSFLES
;
A
#
# COMPACT_ATOMS: atom_id res chain seq x y z
N MET A 1 -26.78 3.93 -11.09
CA MET A 1 -27.90 3.56 -10.16
C MET A 1 -27.43 2.34 -9.41
N LYS A 2 -27.54 2.29 -8.05
CA LYS A 2 -27.13 1.10 -7.28
C LYS A 2 -28.11 -0.05 -7.54
N GLU A 3 -27.64 -1.11 -8.16
CA GLU A 3 -28.40 -2.32 -8.42
C GLU A 3 -28.05 -3.41 -7.40
N ASN A 4 -28.93 -4.40 -7.21
CA ASN A 4 -28.73 -5.52 -6.28
C ASN A 4 -28.37 -5.10 -4.85
N HIS A 5 -28.98 -4.01 -4.36
CA HIS A 5 -28.68 -3.44 -3.07
C HIS A 5 -29.13 -4.32 -1.91
N LYS A 6 -28.19 -4.73 -1.06
CA LYS A 6 -28.42 -5.57 0.10
C LYS A 6 -27.76 -4.98 1.35
N ILE A 7 -28.49 -4.98 2.47
CA ILE A 7 -28.01 -4.53 3.77
C ILE A 7 -28.13 -5.67 4.78
N THR A 8 -27.08 -5.90 5.57
CA THR A 8 -27.14 -6.72 6.78
C THR A 8 -26.97 -5.83 8.01
N LYS A 9 -27.39 -6.32 9.17
CA LYS A 9 -27.35 -5.57 10.43
C LYS A 9 -26.69 -6.36 11.54
N TYR A 10 -26.05 -5.66 12.46
CA TYR A 10 -25.62 -6.19 13.76
C TYR A 10 -26.85 -6.52 14.66
N PRO A 11 -26.68 -7.30 15.75
CA PRO A 11 -27.72 -7.49 16.75
C PRO A 11 -28.23 -6.18 17.36
N SER A 12 -27.39 -5.16 17.45
CA SER A 12 -27.71 -3.77 17.84
C SER A 12 -28.63 -3.03 16.87
N ARG A 13 -28.95 -3.64 15.69
CA ARG A 13 -29.66 -3.08 14.54
C ARG A 13 -28.90 -2.01 13.74
N ASN A 14 -27.67 -1.68 14.11
CA ASN A 14 -26.79 -0.85 13.28
C ASN A 14 -26.43 -1.58 11.98
N THR A 15 -26.15 -0.84 10.91
CA THR A 15 -25.73 -1.44 9.65
C THR A 15 -24.38 -2.14 9.81
N GLN A 16 -24.32 -3.41 9.43
CA GLN A 16 -23.09 -4.22 9.44
C GLN A 16 -22.42 -4.20 8.07
N THR A 17 -23.18 -4.49 7.03
CA THR A 17 -22.68 -4.45 5.65
C THR A 17 -23.69 -3.80 4.72
N GLU A 18 -23.18 -3.15 3.68
CA GLU A 18 -23.92 -2.68 2.52
C GLU A 18 -23.24 -3.23 1.28
N THR A 19 -23.96 -3.93 0.40
CA THR A 19 -23.46 -4.41 -0.87
C THR A 19 -24.36 -3.92 -2.01
N TYR A 20 -23.76 -3.55 -3.13
CA TYR A 20 -24.49 -3.16 -4.34
C TYR A 20 -23.59 -3.24 -5.57
N GLN A 21 -24.22 -3.21 -6.73
CA GLN A 21 -23.56 -3.07 -8.03
C GLN A 21 -23.64 -1.61 -8.48
N ASP A 22 -22.54 -1.04 -8.94
CA ASP A 22 -22.46 0.30 -9.51
C ASP A 22 -21.79 0.19 -10.89
N GLY A 23 -22.62 0.08 -11.93
CA GLY A 23 -22.17 -0.31 -13.26
C GLY A 23 -21.52 -1.69 -13.23
N ASP A 24 -20.27 -1.79 -13.70
CA ASP A 24 -19.46 -3.02 -13.72
C ASP A 24 -18.68 -3.27 -12.41
N THR A 25 -18.85 -2.40 -11.41
CA THR A 25 -18.13 -2.48 -10.13
C THR A 25 -19.03 -3.05 -9.02
N SER A 26 -18.63 -4.17 -8.43
CA SER A 26 -19.22 -4.69 -7.20
C SER A 26 -18.66 -3.95 -6.00
N VAL A 27 -19.52 -3.42 -5.12
CA VAL A 27 -19.12 -2.67 -3.94
C VAL A 27 -19.63 -3.35 -2.68
N THR A 28 -18.77 -3.49 -1.68
CA THR A 28 -19.11 -3.91 -0.31
C THR A 28 -18.52 -2.93 0.69
N LYS A 29 -19.35 -2.48 1.62
CA LYS A 29 -18.94 -1.66 2.75
C LYS A 29 -19.20 -2.42 4.04
N HIS A 30 -18.21 -2.50 4.90
CA HIS A 30 -18.34 -2.94 6.28
C HIS A 30 -18.32 -1.73 7.21
N PHE A 31 -19.16 -1.73 8.22
CA PHE A 31 -19.31 -0.62 9.17
C PHE A 31 -18.85 -1.05 10.56
N TYR A 32 -18.48 -0.10 11.41
CA TYR A 32 -18.35 -0.30 12.84
C TYR A 32 -19.74 -0.48 13.48
N ASP A 33 -19.84 -1.26 14.55
CA ASP A 33 -21.11 -1.41 15.30
C ASP A 33 -21.34 -0.20 16.21
N ALA A 34 -21.74 0.92 15.63
CA ALA A 34 -22.12 2.13 16.33
C ALA A 34 -23.20 2.87 15.54
N LYS A 35 -23.98 3.72 16.22
CA LYS A 35 -24.90 4.63 15.55
C LYS A 35 -24.08 5.66 14.76
N ASP A 36 -24.49 5.90 13.51
CA ASP A 36 -23.81 6.82 12.60
C ASP A 36 -22.30 6.50 12.38
N ALA A 37 -21.95 5.19 12.45
CA ALA A 37 -20.60 4.74 12.32
C ALA A 37 -20.02 4.99 10.94
N TYR A 38 -18.72 5.30 10.91
CA TYR A 38 -17.96 5.33 9.68
C TYR A 38 -17.83 3.94 9.04
N VAL A 39 -17.65 3.92 7.72
CA VAL A 39 -17.27 2.70 7.00
C VAL A 39 -15.91 2.23 7.51
N LYS A 40 -15.85 0.98 7.99
CA LYS A 40 -14.62 0.34 8.44
C LYS A 40 -13.75 -0.11 7.27
N GLU A 41 -14.41 -0.73 6.28
CA GLU A 41 -13.79 -1.22 5.07
C GLU A 41 -14.68 -0.90 3.87
N PHE A 42 -14.07 -0.36 2.83
CA PHE A 42 -14.69 -0.17 1.53
C PHE A 42 -14.00 -1.09 0.54
N ILE A 43 -14.74 -2.06 0.01
CA ILE A 43 -14.25 -3.05 -0.94
C ILE A 43 -14.92 -2.76 -2.28
N SER A 44 -14.12 -2.65 -3.34
CA SER A 44 -14.60 -2.59 -4.72
C SER A 44 -13.92 -3.67 -5.55
N ILE A 45 -14.70 -4.31 -6.43
CA ILE A 45 -14.21 -5.32 -7.37
C ILE A 45 -14.64 -4.92 -8.76
N LYS A 46 -13.65 -4.75 -9.64
CA LYS A 46 -13.82 -4.45 -11.05
C LYS A 46 -12.76 -5.17 -11.85
N ASP A 47 -13.12 -5.80 -12.97
CA ASP A 47 -12.21 -6.51 -13.88
C ASP A 47 -11.28 -7.52 -13.18
N GLY A 48 -11.79 -8.24 -12.16
CA GLY A 48 -11.02 -9.19 -11.36
C GLY A 48 -10.09 -8.55 -10.31
N ILE A 49 -9.98 -7.22 -10.27
CA ILE A 49 -9.17 -6.50 -9.30
C ILE A 49 -10.03 -6.12 -8.10
N LYS A 50 -9.67 -6.63 -6.92
CA LYS A 50 -10.27 -6.27 -5.63
C LYS A 50 -9.41 -5.20 -4.96
N LYS A 51 -10.01 -4.05 -4.64
CA LYS A 51 -9.40 -2.97 -3.84
C LYS A 51 -10.07 -2.90 -2.48
N ILE A 52 -9.28 -2.82 -1.42
CA ILE A 52 -9.77 -2.68 -0.05
C ILE A 52 -9.18 -1.42 0.57
N LYS A 53 -10.05 -0.48 0.91
CA LYS A 53 -9.70 0.72 1.67
C LYS A 53 -10.14 0.53 3.12
N HIS A 54 -9.19 0.55 4.04
CA HIS A 54 -9.43 0.50 5.47
C HIS A 54 -9.54 1.92 6.04
N ILE A 55 -10.51 2.11 6.91
CA ILE A 55 -10.84 3.42 7.50
C ILE A 55 -10.94 3.22 9.02
N ASN A 56 -10.33 4.11 9.80
CA ASN A 56 -10.39 4.04 11.26
C ASN A 56 -11.75 4.56 11.79
N THR A 57 -11.93 4.47 13.11
CA THR A 57 -13.15 4.93 13.80
C THR A 57 -13.39 6.44 13.71
N GLN A 58 -12.42 7.21 13.25
CA GLN A 58 -12.50 8.65 13.04
C GLN A 58 -12.80 9.01 11.57
N GLY A 59 -13.04 8.01 10.70
CA GLY A 59 -13.31 8.21 9.28
C GLY A 59 -12.06 8.46 8.42
N VAL A 60 -10.86 8.30 8.99
CA VAL A 60 -9.59 8.54 8.30
C VAL A 60 -9.09 7.26 7.64
N ALA A 61 -8.70 7.35 6.38
CA ALA A 61 -8.09 6.22 5.67
C ALA A 61 -6.77 5.81 6.35
N SER A 62 -6.60 4.52 6.62
CA SER A 62 -5.40 3.97 7.24
C SER A 62 -4.58 3.13 6.27
N LYS A 63 -5.23 2.45 5.31
CA LYS A 63 -4.57 1.57 4.36
C LYS A 63 -5.40 1.38 3.09
N LEU A 64 -4.72 1.20 1.96
CA LEU A 64 -5.29 0.76 0.68
C LEU A 64 -4.51 -0.46 0.20
N GLU A 65 -5.23 -1.51 -0.22
CA GLU A 65 -4.66 -2.76 -0.73
C GLU A 65 -5.34 -3.16 -2.04
N HIS A 66 -4.59 -3.89 -2.87
CA HIS A 66 -5.05 -4.44 -4.13
C HIS A 66 -4.83 -5.95 -4.15
N PHE A 67 -5.78 -6.69 -4.74
CA PHE A 67 -5.75 -8.14 -4.85
C PHE A 67 -6.21 -8.58 -6.24
N VAL A 68 -5.61 -9.65 -6.73
CA VAL A 68 -6.05 -10.45 -7.88
C VAL A 68 -6.04 -11.91 -7.43
N ASP A 69 -7.12 -12.66 -7.66
CA ASP A 69 -7.26 -14.05 -7.23
C ASP A 69 -6.92 -14.26 -5.74
N ASP A 70 -7.42 -13.35 -4.88
CA ASP A 70 -7.19 -13.31 -3.43
C ASP A 70 -5.71 -13.19 -3.00
N LYS A 71 -4.80 -12.94 -3.93
CA LYS A 71 -3.40 -12.63 -3.64
C LYS A 71 -3.16 -11.12 -3.76
N ARG A 72 -2.34 -10.56 -2.86
CA ARG A 72 -1.93 -9.16 -2.98
C ARG A 72 -1.24 -8.94 -4.31
N GLN A 73 -1.67 -7.92 -5.05
CA GLN A 73 -1.14 -7.55 -6.35
C GLN A 73 -1.05 -6.03 -6.47
N GLY A 74 0.10 -5.53 -6.93
CA GLY A 74 0.32 -4.09 -7.04
C GLY A 74 0.59 -3.40 -5.70
N GLN A 75 0.27 -2.14 -5.60
CA GLN A 75 0.67 -1.29 -4.47
C GLN A 75 -0.25 -1.42 -3.25
N GLU A 76 0.34 -1.65 -2.07
CA GLU A 76 -0.25 -1.37 -0.76
C GLU A 76 0.20 0.03 -0.32
N THR A 77 -0.72 0.88 0.10
CA THR A 77 -0.42 2.20 0.68
C THR A 77 -0.93 2.27 2.10
N LYS A 78 -0.10 2.71 3.04
CA LYS A 78 -0.50 3.06 4.40
C LYS A 78 -0.40 4.57 4.60
N TYR A 79 -1.30 5.12 5.40
CA TYR A 79 -1.39 6.54 5.69
C TYR A 79 -1.11 6.83 7.17
N PHE A 80 -0.65 8.04 7.47
CA PHE A 80 -0.62 8.53 8.85
C PHE A 80 -2.05 8.84 9.30
N VAL A 81 -2.53 8.07 10.28
CA VAL A 81 -3.90 8.26 10.80
C VAL A 81 -4.04 9.50 11.70
N SER A 82 -2.92 10.06 12.16
CA SER A 82 -2.84 11.35 12.85
C SER A 82 -3.13 12.53 11.94
N LYS A 83 -3.07 12.33 10.61
CA LYS A 83 -3.29 13.35 9.60
C LYS A 83 -4.45 12.95 8.69
N ALA A 84 -5.51 13.79 8.69
CA ALA A 84 -6.69 13.54 7.85
C ALA A 84 -6.49 13.88 6.36
N ASP A 85 -5.33 14.44 6.01
CA ASP A 85 -4.99 14.91 4.65
C ASP A 85 -4.54 13.82 3.68
N GLY A 86 -4.45 12.56 4.16
CA GLY A 86 -3.99 11.44 3.34
C GLY A 86 -2.47 11.34 3.20
N THR A 87 -1.70 11.96 4.10
CA THR A 87 -0.23 11.86 4.11
C THR A 87 0.20 10.40 4.17
N ILE A 88 1.00 9.98 3.17
CA ILE A 88 1.46 8.60 3.03
C ILE A 88 2.53 8.28 4.09
N LYS A 89 2.34 7.15 4.79
CA LYS A 89 3.29 6.60 5.75
C LYS A 89 4.23 5.59 5.10
N SER A 90 3.71 4.73 4.23
CA SER A 90 4.53 3.76 3.51
C SER A 90 3.82 3.24 2.26
N THR A 91 4.62 2.84 1.27
CA THR A 91 4.18 2.09 0.10
C THR A 91 4.92 0.77 0.01
N LYS A 92 4.25 -0.29 -0.47
CA LYS A 92 4.82 -1.60 -0.74
C LYS A 92 4.24 -2.13 -2.03
N ILE A 93 5.04 -2.82 -2.81
CA ILE A 93 4.58 -3.45 -4.05
C ILE A 93 4.57 -4.96 -3.87
N TYR A 94 3.51 -5.59 -4.35
CA TYR A 94 3.30 -7.03 -4.31
C TYR A 94 3.09 -7.58 -5.71
N ASP A 95 3.64 -8.76 -5.94
CA ASP A 95 3.34 -9.61 -7.08
C ASP A 95 2.97 -11.00 -6.58
N ALA A 96 1.79 -11.50 -6.99
CA ALA A 96 1.24 -12.80 -6.61
C ALA A 96 1.35 -13.11 -5.10
N GLY A 97 1.12 -12.10 -4.24
CA GLY A 97 1.15 -12.20 -2.77
C GLY A 97 2.52 -12.00 -2.15
N LYS A 98 3.60 -11.90 -2.92
CA LYS A 98 4.96 -11.69 -2.44
C LYS A 98 5.39 -10.24 -2.64
N LEU A 99 6.20 -9.70 -1.72
CA LEU A 99 6.83 -8.40 -1.94
C LEU A 99 7.71 -8.46 -3.19
N HIS A 100 7.49 -7.54 -4.11
CA HIS A 100 8.24 -7.44 -5.37
C HIS A 100 8.31 -5.98 -5.80
N GLY A 101 9.53 -5.40 -5.85
CA GLY A 101 9.75 -3.98 -6.11
C GLY A 101 9.97 -3.15 -4.84
N ALA A 102 9.65 -1.88 -4.89
CA ALA A 102 9.94 -0.92 -3.83
C ALA A 102 9.07 -1.09 -2.58
N ASN A 103 9.70 -0.92 -1.41
CA ASN A 103 9.06 -0.77 -0.11
C ASN A 103 9.64 0.50 0.53
N ILE A 104 8.84 1.57 0.53
CA ILE A 104 9.28 2.89 0.95
C ILE A 104 8.54 3.30 2.22
N THR A 105 9.26 3.87 3.18
CA THR A 105 8.67 4.46 4.39
C THR A 105 9.00 5.94 4.43
N TYR A 106 8.01 6.75 4.75
CA TYR A 106 8.10 8.20 4.84
C TYR A 106 7.92 8.67 6.30
N ASN A 107 8.47 9.82 6.63
CA ASN A 107 8.10 10.55 7.83
C ASN A 107 6.83 11.40 7.59
N GLU A 108 6.35 12.09 8.63
CA GLU A 108 5.15 12.94 8.53
C GLU A 108 5.32 14.19 7.65
N LYS A 109 6.55 14.51 7.23
CA LYS A 109 6.85 15.57 6.26
C LYS A 109 6.88 15.09 4.82
N GLY A 110 6.69 13.76 4.58
CA GLY A 110 6.79 13.14 3.26
C GLY A 110 8.22 12.80 2.82
N GLU A 111 9.21 12.93 3.71
CA GLU A 111 10.59 12.59 3.41
C GLU A 111 10.82 11.09 3.54
N ILE A 112 11.57 10.49 2.62
CA ILE A 112 11.91 9.06 2.66
C ILE A 112 12.88 8.81 3.79
N ILE A 113 12.47 7.98 4.77
CA ILE A 113 13.31 7.53 5.89
C ILE A 113 13.81 6.09 5.72
N LYS A 114 13.16 5.32 4.84
CA LYS A 114 13.57 3.94 4.54
C LYS A 114 13.14 3.56 3.13
N HIS A 115 14.05 2.95 2.38
CA HIS A 115 13.77 2.37 1.09
C HIS A 115 14.37 0.96 1.03
N GLU A 116 13.57 0.00 0.66
CA GLU A 116 13.98 -1.39 0.44
C GLU A 116 13.44 -1.84 -0.92
N VAL A 117 14.17 -2.70 -1.61
CA VAL A 117 13.71 -3.36 -2.82
C VAL A 117 13.65 -4.86 -2.59
N PHE A 118 12.59 -5.49 -3.05
CA PHE A 118 12.34 -6.91 -2.93
C PHE A 118 12.19 -7.56 -4.29
N ALA A 119 12.65 -8.80 -4.40
CA ALA A 119 12.40 -9.68 -5.53
C ALA A 119 11.80 -10.99 -5.01
N LEU A 120 10.53 -11.28 -5.41
CA LEU A 120 9.80 -12.50 -5.04
C LEU A 120 9.79 -12.80 -3.52
N GLY A 121 9.67 -11.75 -2.69
CA GLY A 121 9.65 -11.84 -1.24
C GLY A 121 11.03 -11.73 -0.58
N LYS A 122 12.11 -11.82 -1.32
CA LYS A 122 13.48 -11.65 -0.81
C LYS A 122 13.92 -10.20 -0.94
N ARG A 123 14.46 -9.64 0.14
CA ARG A 123 15.00 -8.29 0.11
C ARG A 123 16.35 -8.28 -0.62
N VAL A 124 16.44 -7.51 -1.72
CA VAL A 124 17.65 -7.38 -2.54
C VAL A 124 18.40 -6.07 -2.32
N LEU A 125 17.70 -5.04 -1.84
CA LEU A 125 18.29 -3.74 -1.53
C LEU A 125 17.68 -3.17 -0.25
N LYS A 126 18.53 -2.61 0.62
CA LYS A 126 18.12 -1.80 1.76
C LYS A 126 18.84 -0.47 1.70
N TYR A 127 18.05 0.59 1.70
CA TYR A 127 18.50 1.94 1.60
C TYR A 127 17.93 2.76 2.77
N LEU A 128 18.79 3.38 3.54
CA LEU A 128 18.41 4.22 4.68
C LEU A 128 18.92 5.64 4.44
N ARG A 129 18.00 6.61 4.39
CA ARG A 129 18.36 8.03 4.56
C ARG A 129 18.38 8.37 6.03
N LYS A 130 19.46 8.95 6.51
CA LYS A 130 19.42 9.69 7.79
C LYS A 130 18.68 11.01 7.54
N ASN A 131 17.91 11.45 8.55
CA ASN A 131 17.42 12.84 8.66
C ASN A 131 18.62 13.77 8.87
N SER A 132 19.33 14.11 7.81
CA SER A 132 20.36 15.15 7.79
C SER A 132 19.97 16.17 6.73
N ASP A 133 20.20 17.43 7.00
CA ASP A 133 19.79 18.56 6.17
C ASP A 133 20.31 18.53 4.73
N ASN A 134 21.19 17.59 4.41
CA ASN A 134 21.80 17.42 3.09
C ASN A 134 21.30 16.23 2.28
N ASN A 135 20.28 15.49 2.72
CA ASN A 135 19.68 14.38 1.97
C ASN A 135 20.67 13.26 1.57
N GLU A 136 21.81 13.12 2.23
CA GLU A 136 22.81 12.10 1.89
C GLU A 136 22.38 10.69 2.28
N ILE A 137 22.63 9.77 1.36
CA ILE A 137 22.45 8.32 1.54
C ILE A 137 23.55 7.81 2.45
N THR A 138 23.19 7.37 3.66
CA THR A 138 24.19 6.98 4.65
C THR A 138 24.52 5.50 4.68
N ASN A 139 23.64 4.62 4.14
CA ASN A 139 23.90 3.19 4.07
C ASN A 139 23.16 2.53 2.93
N VAL A 140 23.87 1.87 2.03
CA VAL A 140 23.34 0.99 1.00
C VAL A 140 23.85 -0.41 1.27
N GLN A 141 22.93 -1.34 1.58
CA GLN A 141 23.25 -2.75 1.70
C GLN A 141 22.49 -3.51 0.61
N ILE A 142 23.23 -4.16 -0.26
CA ILE A 142 22.69 -5.05 -1.27
C ILE A 142 22.74 -6.46 -0.68
N LEU A 143 21.58 -7.11 -0.58
CA LEU A 143 21.46 -8.43 0.01
C LEU A 143 20.88 -9.37 -1.03
N ASP A 144 21.60 -10.42 -1.37
CA ASP A 144 21.03 -11.62 -1.99
C ASP A 144 20.95 -12.71 -0.91
N SER A 145 19.72 -13.10 -0.62
CA SER A 145 19.25 -14.24 0.19
C SER A 145 20.03 -14.67 1.44
N ASP A 146 21.18 -14.15 1.79
CA ASP A 146 21.98 -14.30 3.01
C ASP A 146 23.38 -13.72 2.83
N ASN A 147 23.71 -13.23 1.64
CA ASN A 147 25.03 -12.68 1.34
C ASN A 147 24.91 -11.25 0.80
N VAL A 148 25.87 -10.43 1.16
CA VAL A 148 26.08 -9.11 0.50
C VAL A 148 26.53 -9.40 -0.91
N VAL A 149 25.68 -9.16 -1.90
CA VAL A 149 26.06 -9.27 -3.31
C VAL A 149 26.62 -7.92 -3.75
N ASN A 150 27.84 -7.96 -4.21
CA ASN A 150 28.42 -6.85 -4.96
C ASN A 150 27.75 -6.81 -6.34
N LEU A 151 26.69 -6.03 -6.50
CA LEU A 151 26.22 -5.71 -7.85
C LEU A 151 27.34 -5.01 -8.61
N PRO A 152 27.54 -5.31 -9.90
CA PRO A 152 28.41 -4.51 -10.74
C PRO A 152 28.03 -3.02 -10.58
N LYS A 153 29.03 -2.16 -10.42
CA LYS A 153 28.84 -0.73 -10.17
C LYS A 153 27.84 -0.09 -11.16
N VAL A 154 27.87 -0.52 -12.41
CA VAL A 154 26.97 -0.04 -13.47
C VAL A 154 25.48 -0.42 -13.20
N GLU A 155 25.21 -1.62 -12.71
CA GLU A 155 23.84 -2.06 -12.39
C GLU A 155 23.34 -1.38 -11.11
N TYR A 156 24.22 -1.19 -10.14
CA TYR A 156 23.94 -0.41 -8.94
C TYR A 156 23.58 1.05 -9.29
N GLU A 157 24.39 1.71 -10.13
CA GLU A 157 24.14 3.10 -10.57
C GLU A 157 22.85 3.22 -11.40
N LYS A 158 22.52 2.23 -12.23
CA LYS A 158 21.24 2.17 -12.96
C LYS A 158 20.06 2.02 -12.01
N LEU A 159 20.16 1.11 -11.04
CA LEU A 159 19.13 0.89 -10.02
C LEU A 159 18.94 2.15 -9.18
N GLN A 160 20.02 2.80 -8.77
CA GLN A 160 20.01 4.04 -8.01
C GLN A 160 19.36 5.19 -8.78
N LYS A 161 19.72 5.39 -10.05
CA LYS A 161 19.10 6.39 -10.93
C LYS A 161 17.61 6.11 -11.17
N SER A 162 17.22 4.86 -11.32
CA SER A 162 15.83 4.44 -11.46
C SER A 162 15.02 4.75 -10.19
N ILE A 163 15.62 4.55 -9.02
CA ILE A 163 15.03 4.87 -7.72
C ILE A 163 14.91 6.39 -7.51
N GLU A 164 15.89 7.17 -7.94
CA GLU A 164 15.93 8.63 -7.76
C GLU A 164 15.00 9.37 -8.72
N ASN A 165 14.84 8.86 -9.95
CA ASN A 165 14.10 9.53 -11.01
C ASN A 165 12.61 9.20 -11.03
N SER A 166 12.16 8.09 -10.42
CA SER A 166 10.75 7.77 -10.28
C SER A 166 10.54 6.62 -9.30
N PRO A 167 10.04 6.89 -8.09
CA PRO A 167 9.54 5.82 -7.22
C PRO A 167 8.40 5.05 -7.88
N ASP A 168 7.76 5.58 -8.91
CA ASP A 168 6.64 4.96 -9.63
C ASP A 168 7.07 4.18 -10.89
N SER A 169 8.28 4.37 -11.41
CA SER A 169 8.75 3.70 -12.65
C SER A 169 9.05 2.21 -12.49
N PHE A 170 9.13 1.68 -11.27
CA PHE A 170 9.15 0.24 -11.00
C PHE A 170 7.76 -0.41 -11.12
N LEU A 171 6.72 0.37 -11.41
CA LEU A 171 5.34 -0.10 -11.53
C LEU A 171 4.98 -0.54 -12.95
N GLU A 172 5.81 -0.25 -13.95
CA GLU A 172 5.51 -0.47 -15.38
C GLU A 172 6.34 -1.60 -16.04
N SER A 173 7.13 -2.35 -15.29
CA SER A 173 7.91 -3.46 -15.86
C SER A 173 7.56 -4.82 -15.26
#